data_9f5537ea312676e4d4b319614db0c782
#
_entry.id   9f5537ea312676e4d4b319614db0c782
#
_cell.length_a   1.000
_cell.length_b   1.000
_cell.length_c   1.000
_cell.angle_alpha   90.00
_cell.angle_beta   90.00
_cell.angle_gamma   90.00
#
_symmetry.space_group_name_H-M   'P 1'
#
loop_
_entity.id
_entity.type
_entity.pdbx_description
1 polymer ?
#
loop_
_entity_poly.entity_id
_entity_poly.type
_entity_poly.pdbx_seq_one_letter_code
_entity_poly.pdbx_strand_id
1 'polypeptide(L)'
;LLAAGAALSLAACSTTREGVSTPQIEQVATFNGAMPTGVTVAPNGRIFVNFPQWGDNAPFTVAELVDGKAVPYPDATTNRPDPADPAGHFISVQSVVADGANRLWVLDTAAPKFSQPQAGGAKLVAIDLATDRVVKTIVLPPSVVLPTTYLNDVRFDLRQGAEGVAYITDSSNEGIGGIIVVDIASGRAIRRLSNHATTNPERGFTPVVDGAVLMNRPADGPATPVAIASDAIGLSADGSLLYYGPLSGRTLHAVPTAM
;
A
#
# COMPACT_ATOMS: atom_id res chain seq x y z
N LEU A 1 -66.48 -55.15 19.61
CA LEU A 1 -65.63 -54.65 18.52
C LEU A 1 -64.79 -53.52 19.07
N LEU A 2 -63.49 -53.83 19.38
CA LEU A 2 -62.51 -52.87 19.79
C LEU A 2 -61.78 -52.33 18.56
N ALA A 3 -61.72 -51.01 18.38
CA ALA A 3 -60.84 -50.35 17.44
C ALA A 3 -59.61 -49.82 18.15
N ALA A 4 -58.46 -50.35 17.78
CA ALA A 4 -57.15 -49.84 18.25
C ALA A 4 -56.69 -48.70 17.35
N GLY A 5 -56.52 -47.51 17.91
CA GLY A 5 -55.93 -46.35 17.24
C GLY A 5 -54.41 -46.34 17.41
N ALA A 6 -53.69 -46.41 16.30
CA ALA A 6 -52.24 -46.26 16.30
C ALA A 6 -51.87 -44.75 16.25
N ALA A 7 -51.22 -44.27 17.29
CA ALA A 7 -50.64 -42.91 17.31
C ALA A 7 -49.27 -42.93 16.62
N LEU A 8 -49.15 -42.25 15.46
CA LEU A 8 -47.87 -41.98 14.84
C LEU A 8 -47.24 -40.75 15.54
N SER A 9 -46.14 -40.95 16.23
CA SER A 9 -45.29 -39.88 16.73
C SER A 9 -44.38 -39.38 15.62
N LEU A 10 -44.63 -38.16 15.14
CA LEU A 10 -43.70 -37.44 14.30
C LEU A 10 -42.53 -36.90 15.15
N ALA A 11 -41.38 -37.52 15.03
CA ALA A 11 -40.12 -36.95 15.55
C ALA A 11 -39.68 -35.78 14.62
N ALA A 12 -39.88 -34.57 15.08
CA ALA A 12 -39.33 -33.40 14.44
C ALA A 12 -37.81 -33.38 14.70
N CYS A 13 -37.00 -33.66 13.66
CA CYS A 13 -35.57 -33.35 13.66
C CYS A 13 -35.40 -31.84 13.68
N SER A 14 -35.19 -31.25 14.83
CA SER A 14 -34.70 -29.90 14.98
C SER A 14 -33.21 -29.88 14.59
N THR A 15 -32.90 -29.58 13.32
CA THR A 15 -31.54 -29.19 12.96
C THR A 15 -31.26 -27.82 13.60
N THR A 16 -30.51 -27.82 14.69
CA THR A 16 -29.87 -26.60 15.20
C THR A 16 -28.95 -26.11 14.14
N ARG A 17 -29.38 -25.05 13.41
CA ARG A 17 -28.46 -24.24 12.63
C ARG A 17 -27.45 -23.68 13.63
N GLU A 18 -26.19 -24.14 13.54
CA GLU A 18 -25.08 -23.43 14.18
C GLU A 18 -25.17 -21.97 13.70
N GLY A 19 -25.39 -21.07 14.65
CA GLY A 19 -25.49 -19.66 14.36
C GLY A 19 -24.16 -19.20 13.76
N VAL A 20 -24.17 -18.79 12.50
CA VAL A 20 -23.05 -18.06 11.90
C VAL A 20 -22.87 -16.83 12.77
N SER A 21 -21.85 -16.82 13.62
CA SER A 21 -21.51 -15.65 14.43
C SER A 21 -21.21 -14.51 13.44
N THR A 22 -21.96 -13.43 13.51
CA THR A 22 -21.67 -12.23 12.74
C THR A 22 -20.27 -11.77 13.15
N PRO A 23 -19.34 -11.59 12.17
CA PRO A 23 -18.02 -11.08 12.50
C PRO A 23 -18.14 -9.76 13.26
N GLN A 24 -17.53 -9.66 14.43
CA GLN A 24 -17.50 -8.42 15.19
C GLN A 24 -16.31 -7.59 14.71
N ILE A 25 -16.54 -6.29 14.52
CA ILE A 25 -15.47 -5.33 14.24
C ILE A 25 -14.92 -4.87 15.58
N GLU A 26 -13.61 -5.04 15.77
CA GLU A 26 -12.88 -4.59 16.95
C GLU A 26 -11.96 -3.43 16.58
N GLN A 27 -11.95 -2.39 17.41
CA GLN A 27 -11.02 -1.26 17.25
C GLN A 27 -9.65 -1.65 17.81
N VAL A 28 -8.64 -1.75 16.94
CA VAL A 28 -7.27 -2.17 17.29
C VAL A 28 -6.43 -1.00 17.80
N ALA A 29 -6.56 0.18 17.19
CA ALA A 29 -5.79 1.37 17.57
C ALA A 29 -6.53 2.66 17.21
N THR A 30 -6.11 3.75 17.84
CA THR A 30 -6.52 5.12 17.51
C THR A 30 -5.26 5.98 17.35
N PHE A 31 -5.23 6.78 16.28
CA PHE A 31 -4.13 7.71 16.01
C PHE A 31 -4.62 9.14 16.23
N ASN A 32 -3.78 9.94 16.92
CA ASN A 32 -4.01 11.36 17.13
C ASN A 32 -2.76 12.11 16.66
N GLY A 33 -2.91 13.00 15.71
CA GLY A 33 -1.80 13.75 15.10
C GLY A 33 -1.52 13.28 13.68
N ALA A 34 -0.35 12.71 13.40
CA ALA A 34 0.01 12.25 12.06
C ALA A 34 -0.96 11.18 11.53
N MET A 35 -1.34 11.31 10.27
CA MET A 35 -2.30 10.41 9.61
C MET A 35 -1.59 9.15 9.10
N PRO A 36 -2.00 7.94 9.55
CA PRO A 36 -1.50 6.71 8.93
C PRO A 36 -2.13 6.53 7.54
N THR A 37 -1.33 6.11 6.56
CA THR A 37 -1.80 5.86 5.20
C THR A 37 -1.77 4.40 4.81
N GLY A 38 -0.99 3.58 5.49
CA GLY A 38 -0.91 2.15 5.24
C GLY A 38 -0.92 1.35 6.52
N VAL A 39 -1.46 0.14 6.42
CA VAL A 39 -1.46 -0.87 7.47
C VAL A 39 -1.24 -2.24 6.85
N THR A 40 -0.44 -3.07 7.50
CA THR A 40 -0.28 -4.48 7.14
C THR A 40 -0.20 -5.34 8.39
N VAL A 41 -0.74 -6.55 8.29
CA VAL A 41 -0.67 -7.55 9.37
C VAL A 41 0.19 -8.70 8.89
N ALA A 42 1.25 -8.96 9.62
CA ALA A 42 2.13 -10.09 9.33
C ALA A 42 1.49 -11.43 9.74
N PRO A 43 1.93 -12.58 9.17
CA PRO A 43 1.37 -13.89 9.51
C PRO A 43 1.44 -14.25 11.01
N ASN A 44 2.38 -13.66 11.75
CA ASN A 44 2.51 -13.84 13.19
C ASN A 44 1.63 -12.88 14.04
N GLY A 45 0.76 -12.09 13.38
CA GLY A 45 -0.16 -11.16 14.02
C GLY A 45 0.42 -9.78 14.34
N ARG A 46 1.71 -9.52 14.08
CA ARG A 46 2.30 -8.18 14.24
C ARG A 46 1.67 -7.21 13.24
N ILE A 47 1.40 -5.99 13.66
CA ILE A 47 0.73 -4.96 12.86
C ILE A 47 1.70 -3.81 12.64
N PHE A 48 1.89 -3.44 11.38
CA PHE A 48 2.75 -2.33 10.99
C PHE A 48 1.95 -1.26 10.29
N VAL A 49 2.33 0.00 10.54
CA VAL A 49 1.69 1.19 9.96
C VAL A 49 2.75 2.16 9.46
N ASN A 50 2.38 3.01 8.53
CA ASN A 50 3.26 4.08 8.08
C ASN A 50 2.58 5.45 8.09
N PHE A 51 3.41 6.48 8.23
CA PHE A 51 3.04 7.89 8.30
C PHE A 51 3.93 8.67 7.34
N PRO A 52 3.47 9.00 6.13
CA PRO A 52 4.27 9.79 5.21
C PRO A 52 4.47 11.20 5.75
N GLN A 53 5.58 11.83 5.39
CA GLN A 53 5.94 13.19 5.82
C GLN A 53 5.19 14.24 4.97
N TRP A 54 3.85 14.31 5.11
CA TRP A 54 3.01 15.21 4.32
C TRP A 54 2.92 16.65 4.86
N GLY A 55 3.50 16.89 6.04
CA GLY A 55 3.50 18.21 6.68
C GLY A 55 2.80 18.25 8.04
N ASP A 56 2.07 17.22 8.40
CA ASP A 56 1.73 16.88 9.76
C ASP A 56 2.99 16.40 10.49
N ASN A 57 3.10 16.71 11.75
CA ASN A 57 4.31 16.39 12.53
C ASN A 57 4.37 14.89 12.86
N ALA A 58 4.78 14.08 11.87
CA ALA A 58 5.01 12.64 12.04
C ALA A 58 6.39 12.42 12.69
N PRO A 59 6.48 11.93 13.95
CA PRO A 59 7.75 11.75 14.65
C PRO A 59 8.61 10.61 14.08
N PHE A 60 7.98 9.72 13.33
CA PHE A 60 8.59 8.59 12.59
C PHE A 60 7.68 8.24 11.41
N THR A 61 8.22 7.53 10.42
CA THR A 61 7.48 7.23 9.20
C THR A 61 7.05 5.76 9.09
N VAL A 62 7.65 4.85 9.89
CA VAL A 62 7.25 3.44 10.02
C VAL A 62 7.16 3.07 11.49
N ALA A 63 6.11 2.35 11.86
CA ALA A 63 5.93 1.86 13.22
C ALA A 63 5.32 0.45 13.24
N GLU A 64 5.60 -0.27 14.32
CA GLU A 64 4.84 -1.42 14.77
C GLU A 64 3.81 -0.97 15.83
N LEU A 65 2.62 -1.56 15.79
CA LEU A 65 1.63 -1.39 16.87
C LEU A 65 1.92 -2.38 17.98
N VAL A 66 2.38 -1.87 19.12
CA VAL A 66 2.62 -2.66 20.34
C VAL A 66 1.65 -2.15 21.41
N ASP A 67 0.78 -3.01 21.90
CA ASP A 67 -0.26 -2.67 22.89
C ASP A 67 -1.08 -1.43 22.49
N GLY A 68 -1.45 -1.35 21.20
CA GLY A 68 -2.24 -0.25 20.63
C GLY A 68 -1.48 1.06 20.43
N LYS A 69 -0.16 1.08 20.64
CA LYS A 69 0.70 2.26 20.46
C LYS A 69 1.66 2.06 19.30
N ALA A 70 1.85 3.11 18.50
CA ALA A 70 2.83 3.12 17.42
C ALA A 70 4.26 3.30 18.00
N VAL A 71 5.12 2.32 17.75
CA VAL A 71 6.55 2.30 18.16
C VAL A 71 7.41 2.32 16.88
N PRO A 72 8.42 3.21 16.76
CA PRO A 72 9.27 3.27 15.57
C PRO A 72 9.88 1.92 15.20
N TYR A 73 9.72 1.49 13.94
CA TYR A 73 10.19 0.19 13.47
C TYR A 73 11.06 0.32 12.19
N PRO A 74 12.19 -0.42 12.04
CA PRO A 74 12.73 -1.40 13.00
C PRO A 74 13.35 -0.74 14.23
N ASP A 75 13.70 0.55 14.16
CA ASP A 75 14.26 1.34 15.25
C ASP A 75 14.14 2.85 14.98
N ALA A 76 14.42 3.67 15.98
CA ALA A 76 14.33 5.12 15.88
C ALA A 76 15.43 5.74 15.00
N THR A 77 16.55 5.07 14.82
CA THR A 77 17.66 5.57 14.00
C THR A 77 17.32 5.47 12.52
N THR A 78 16.86 4.30 12.09
CA THR A 78 16.39 4.06 10.70
C THR A 78 15.25 5.01 10.31
N ASN A 79 14.38 5.37 11.28
CA ASN A 79 13.27 6.30 11.08
C ASN A 79 13.67 7.78 11.08
N ARG A 80 14.94 8.11 11.32
CA ARG A 80 15.42 9.50 11.28
C ARG A 80 16.09 9.75 9.93
N PRO A 81 15.54 10.66 9.09
CA PRO A 81 16.17 11.00 7.82
C PRO A 81 17.62 11.46 8.02
N ASP A 82 18.53 10.94 7.21
CA ASP A 82 19.92 11.40 7.12
C ASP A 82 20.25 11.77 5.68
N PRO A 83 20.46 13.06 5.37
CA PRO A 83 20.83 13.50 4.03
C PRO A 83 22.18 12.94 3.53
N ALA A 84 23.07 12.52 4.43
CA ALA A 84 24.35 11.91 4.08
C ALA A 84 24.22 10.43 3.72
N ASP A 85 23.16 9.75 4.21
CA ASP A 85 22.85 8.35 3.90
C ASP A 85 21.34 8.15 3.63
N PRO A 86 20.83 8.69 2.52
CA PRO A 86 19.42 8.57 2.18
C PRO A 86 18.97 7.12 1.91
N ALA A 87 19.90 6.21 1.61
CA ALA A 87 19.62 4.79 1.38
C ALA A 87 19.44 4.00 2.67
N GLY A 88 20.15 4.35 3.73
CA GLY A 88 20.12 3.68 5.04
C GLY A 88 19.02 4.17 5.98
N HIS A 89 18.37 5.30 5.68
CA HIS A 89 17.38 5.94 6.53
C HIS A 89 16.05 6.16 5.81
N PHE A 90 14.93 6.04 6.53
CA PHE A 90 13.60 6.35 5.97
C PHE A 90 13.40 7.88 5.91
N ILE A 91 12.82 8.32 4.78
CA ILE A 91 12.60 9.74 4.50
C ILE A 91 11.11 10.08 4.56
N SER A 92 10.30 9.38 3.75
CA SER A 92 8.85 9.55 3.71
C SER A 92 8.22 8.27 3.17
N VAL A 93 7.84 7.37 4.07
CA VAL A 93 7.32 6.06 3.70
C VAL A 93 5.83 6.16 3.38
N GLN A 94 5.44 5.66 2.21
CA GLN A 94 4.06 5.69 1.73
C GLN A 94 3.33 4.37 1.89
N SER A 95 4.04 3.24 1.85
CA SER A 95 3.42 1.92 1.98
C SER A 95 4.28 0.95 2.78
N VAL A 96 3.62 0.07 3.53
CA VAL A 96 4.20 -1.08 4.23
C VAL A 96 3.42 -2.34 3.89
N VAL A 97 4.13 -3.42 3.54
CA VAL A 97 3.52 -4.71 3.15
C VAL A 97 4.28 -5.87 3.78
N ALA A 98 3.61 -6.66 4.60
CA ALA A 98 4.14 -7.95 5.05
C ALA A 98 3.95 -8.99 3.95
N ASP A 99 5.03 -9.67 3.56
CA ASP A 99 4.98 -10.72 2.55
C ASP A 99 4.87 -12.13 3.15
N GLY A 100 4.63 -13.12 2.27
CA GLY A 100 4.54 -14.53 2.67
C GLY A 100 5.88 -15.17 3.06
N ALA A 101 7.01 -14.45 2.95
CA ALA A 101 8.36 -14.91 3.30
C ALA A 101 8.86 -14.31 4.64
N ASN A 102 7.93 -13.91 5.51
CA ASN A 102 8.20 -13.33 6.84
C ASN A 102 9.06 -12.05 6.79
N ARG A 103 8.82 -11.20 5.78
CA ARG A 103 9.47 -9.89 5.67
C ARG A 103 8.44 -8.78 5.70
N LEU A 104 8.80 -7.64 6.30
CA LEU A 104 8.13 -6.38 6.09
C LEU A 104 8.83 -5.63 4.96
N TRP A 105 8.10 -5.29 3.92
CA TRP A 105 8.56 -4.39 2.89
C TRP A 105 8.09 -2.97 3.18
N VAL A 106 9.00 -2.03 3.02
CA VAL A 106 8.80 -0.60 3.21
C VAL A 106 9.05 0.08 1.87
N LEU A 107 8.06 0.81 1.37
CA LEU A 107 8.19 1.64 0.17
C LEU A 107 8.40 3.10 0.58
N ASP A 108 9.61 3.58 0.44
CA ASP A 108 9.99 4.96 0.71
C ASP A 108 9.95 5.77 -0.58
N THR A 109 9.02 6.71 -0.66
CA THR A 109 8.91 7.62 -1.82
C THR A 109 10.01 8.68 -1.83
N ALA A 110 10.66 8.95 -0.68
CA ALA A 110 11.65 10.00 -0.48
C ALA A 110 11.18 11.40 -0.94
N ALA A 111 9.88 11.63 -0.98
CA ALA A 111 9.24 12.86 -1.46
C ALA A 111 8.40 13.54 -0.35
N PRO A 112 9.04 14.02 0.75
CA PRO A 112 8.33 14.68 1.83
C PRO A 112 7.57 15.91 1.29
N LYS A 113 6.33 16.12 1.79
CA LYS A 113 5.45 17.21 1.36
C LYS A 113 5.18 17.22 -0.16
N PHE A 114 5.14 16.03 -0.77
CA PHE A 114 4.99 15.87 -2.23
C PHE A 114 6.05 16.60 -3.06
N SER A 115 7.24 16.79 -2.49
CA SER A 115 8.38 17.35 -3.22
C SER A 115 8.92 16.36 -4.26
N GLN A 116 9.89 16.79 -5.06
CA GLN A 116 10.64 15.85 -5.88
C GLN A 116 11.33 14.81 -5.00
N PRO A 117 11.38 13.54 -5.43
CA PRO A 117 12.10 12.50 -4.70
C PRO A 117 13.57 12.86 -4.47
N GLN A 118 14.04 12.73 -3.25
CA GLN A 118 15.44 12.97 -2.92
C GLN A 118 16.34 11.94 -3.59
N ALA A 119 17.44 12.39 -4.17
CA ALA A 119 18.37 11.52 -4.88
C ALA A 119 18.90 10.40 -3.97
N GLY A 120 18.81 9.14 -4.44
CA GLY A 120 19.23 7.96 -3.69
C GLY A 120 18.29 7.56 -2.54
N GLY A 121 17.18 8.27 -2.33
CA GLY A 121 16.26 8.02 -1.22
C GLY A 121 15.06 7.13 -1.57
N ALA A 122 14.55 7.21 -2.81
CA ALA A 122 13.42 6.40 -3.26
C ALA A 122 13.83 4.92 -3.32
N LYS A 123 13.16 4.06 -2.54
CA LYS A 123 13.62 2.67 -2.34
C LYS A 123 12.56 1.72 -1.84
N LEU A 124 12.81 0.42 -2.04
CA LEU A 124 12.20 -0.68 -1.30
C LEU A 124 13.19 -1.19 -0.26
N VAL A 125 12.72 -1.39 0.97
CA VAL A 125 13.51 -1.97 2.05
C VAL A 125 12.79 -3.19 2.59
N ALA A 126 13.48 -4.34 2.66
CA ALA A 126 12.98 -5.55 3.30
C ALA A 126 13.59 -5.69 4.71
N ILE A 127 12.73 -5.91 5.68
CA ILE A 127 13.10 -6.17 7.07
C ILE A 127 12.64 -7.58 7.41
N ASP A 128 13.56 -8.42 7.88
CA ASP A 128 13.26 -9.77 8.36
C ASP A 128 12.52 -9.67 9.70
N LEU A 129 11.32 -10.26 9.78
CA LEU A 129 10.45 -10.17 10.95
C LEU A 129 10.84 -11.10 12.10
N ALA A 130 11.80 -11.99 11.90
CA ALA A 130 12.34 -12.84 12.96
C ALA A 130 13.49 -12.16 13.71
N THR A 131 14.22 -11.28 13.03
CA THR A 131 15.42 -10.61 13.59
C THR A 131 15.27 -9.10 13.72
N ASP A 132 14.21 -8.52 13.16
CA ASP A 132 13.95 -7.08 13.07
C ASP A 132 15.09 -6.30 12.39
N ARG A 133 15.77 -6.94 11.43
CA ARG A 133 16.90 -6.37 10.71
C ARG A 133 16.59 -6.12 9.25
N VAL A 134 17.10 -5.02 8.73
CA VAL A 134 17.12 -4.77 7.29
C VAL A 134 17.98 -5.84 6.62
N VAL A 135 17.38 -6.60 5.68
CA VAL A 135 18.04 -7.68 4.95
C VAL A 135 18.26 -7.35 3.47
N LYS A 136 17.52 -6.35 2.96
CA LYS A 136 17.68 -5.87 1.57
C LYS A 136 17.26 -4.42 1.45
N THR A 137 18.02 -3.63 0.69
CA THR A 137 17.65 -2.28 0.24
C THR A 137 17.81 -2.22 -1.27
N ILE A 138 16.74 -1.84 -1.98
CA ILE A 138 16.73 -1.65 -3.44
C ILE A 138 16.46 -0.17 -3.70
N VAL A 139 17.50 0.59 -3.97
CA VAL A 139 17.38 1.99 -4.38
C VAL A 139 16.90 2.05 -5.82
N LEU A 140 15.83 2.78 -6.06
CA LEU A 140 15.22 2.91 -7.38
C LEU A 140 15.95 4.00 -8.18
N PRO A 141 16.41 3.69 -9.41
CA PRO A 141 17.22 4.63 -10.18
C PRO A 141 16.36 5.76 -10.81
N PRO A 142 16.97 6.90 -11.17
CA PRO A 142 16.27 8.01 -11.84
C PRO A 142 15.60 7.66 -13.18
N SER A 143 15.97 6.53 -13.78
CA SER A 143 15.31 6.03 -14.99
C SER A 143 13.89 5.52 -14.76
N VAL A 144 13.52 5.21 -13.51
CA VAL A 144 12.17 4.78 -13.13
C VAL A 144 11.49 5.75 -12.16
N VAL A 145 12.26 6.47 -11.34
CA VAL A 145 11.77 7.51 -10.43
C VAL A 145 12.04 8.86 -11.07
N LEU A 146 11.01 9.40 -11.73
CA LEU A 146 11.07 10.71 -12.39
C LEU A 146 10.98 11.84 -11.35
N PRO A 147 11.34 13.09 -11.69
CA PRO A 147 11.17 14.24 -10.77
C PRO A 147 9.73 14.44 -10.27
N THR A 148 8.74 13.97 -11.03
CA THR A 148 7.31 14.06 -10.71
C THR A 148 6.76 12.79 -10.05
N THR A 149 7.57 11.75 -9.86
CA THR A 149 7.14 10.47 -9.32
C THR A 149 6.75 10.59 -7.85
N TYR A 150 5.61 10.02 -7.52
CA TYR A 150 5.22 9.73 -6.14
C TYR A 150 4.90 8.25 -6.00
N LEU A 151 5.86 7.48 -5.45
CA LEU A 151 5.68 6.05 -5.21
C LEU A 151 4.57 5.85 -4.18
N ASN A 152 3.47 5.17 -4.55
CA ASN A 152 2.31 5.11 -3.68
C ASN A 152 2.17 3.75 -2.98
N ASP A 153 1.86 2.70 -3.73
CA ASP A 153 1.63 1.40 -3.13
C ASP A 153 2.38 0.29 -3.90
N VAL A 154 2.56 -0.87 -3.27
CA VAL A 154 3.32 -1.98 -3.82
C VAL A 154 2.62 -3.30 -3.59
N ARG A 155 2.70 -4.20 -4.58
CA ARG A 155 2.31 -5.61 -4.46
C ARG A 155 3.45 -6.51 -4.91
N PHE A 156 3.55 -7.67 -4.26
CA PHE A 156 4.63 -8.64 -4.48
C PHE A 156 4.08 -9.93 -5.04
N ASP A 157 4.68 -10.44 -6.12
CA ASP A 157 4.49 -11.82 -6.57
C ASP A 157 5.79 -12.60 -6.35
N LEU A 158 5.83 -13.38 -5.26
CA LEU A 158 7.00 -14.15 -4.88
C LEU A 158 7.18 -15.43 -5.71
N ARG A 159 6.26 -15.73 -6.63
CA ARG A 159 6.31 -16.91 -7.53
C ARG A 159 7.13 -16.64 -8.79
N GLN A 160 7.37 -15.37 -9.12
CA GLN A 160 8.10 -14.96 -10.32
C GLN A 160 9.58 -14.68 -10.01
N GLY A 161 10.47 -15.01 -10.96
CA GLY A 161 11.91 -14.80 -10.78
C GLY A 161 12.52 -15.64 -9.66
N ALA A 162 13.71 -15.25 -9.20
CA ALA A 162 14.43 -15.98 -8.15
C ALA A 162 13.97 -15.63 -6.73
N GLU A 163 13.57 -14.36 -6.48
CA GLU A 163 13.11 -13.88 -5.17
C GLU A 163 11.76 -13.14 -5.24
N GLY A 164 11.12 -13.13 -6.39
CA GLY A 164 9.86 -12.42 -6.63
C GLY A 164 10.02 -11.15 -7.44
N VAL A 165 8.87 -10.57 -7.76
CA VAL A 165 8.72 -9.29 -8.47
C VAL A 165 7.84 -8.37 -7.64
N ALA A 166 8.22 -7.09 -7.55
CA ALA A 166 7.41 -6.04 -6.97
C ALA A 166 6.81 -5.15 -8.08
N TYR A 167 5.55 -4.79 -7.91
CA TYR A 167 4.82 -3.85 -8.77
C TYR A 167 4.45 -2.64 -7.93
N ILE A 168 4.83 -1.43 -8.39
CA ILE A 168 4.64 -0.17 -7.65
C ILE A 168 3.87 0.80 -8.53
N THR A 169 2.87 1.47 -7.98
CA THR A 169 2.16 2.57 -8.64
C THR A 169 2.88 3.89 -8.46
N ASP A 170 2.85 4.72 -9.50
CA ASP A 170 3.27 6.12 -9.46
C ASP A 170 2.05 7.03 -9.47
N SER A 171 1.73 7.57 -8.31
CA SER A 171 0.61 8.48 -8.06
C SER A 171 0.99 9.96 -8.28
N SER A 172 1.81 10.24 -9.28
CA SER A 172 2.19 11.61 -9.61
C SER A 172 0.97 12.56 -9.57
N ASN A 173 1.12 13.67 -8.89
CA ASN A 173 0.12 14.76 -8.87
C ASN A 173 0.31 15.75 -10.04
N GLU A 174 1.30 15.53 -10.90
CA GLU A 174 1.54 16.28 -12.13
C GLU A 174 1.00 15.54 -13.37
N GLY A 175 0.25 14.45 -13.17
CA GLY A 175 -0.46 13.72 -14.22
C GLY A 175 0.39 12.74 -15.03
N ILE A 176 1.62 12.44 -14.63
CA ILE A 176 2.49 11.46 -15.30
C ILE A 176 2.57 10.19 -14.46
N GLY A 177 1.58 9.33 -14.61
CA GLY A 177 1.55 8.05 -13.94
C GLY A 177 2.40 6.98 -14.60
N GLY A 178 2.51 5.84 -13.93
CA GLY A 178 3.21 4.66 -14.43
C GLY A 178 3.13 3.49 -13.46
N ILE A 179 3.63 2.34 -13.91
CA ILE A 179 3.88 1.16 -13.09
C ILE A 179 5.38 0.90 -13.09
N ILE A 180 5.98 0.78 -11.91
CA ILE A 180 7.37 0.39 -11.76
C ILE A 180 7.41 -1.09 -11.40
N VAL A 181 8.18 -1.87 -12.14
CA VAL A 181 8.35 -3.32 -11.94
C VAL A 181 9.78 -3.56 -11.50
N VAL A 182 9.94 -4.23 -10.35
CA VAL A 182 11.25 -4.48 -9.73
C VAL A 182 11.48 -5.99 -9.61
N ASP A 183 12.53 -6.49 -10.22
CA ASP A 183 13.05 -7.83 -9.94
C ASP A 183 13.79 -7.81 -8.59
N ILE A 184 13.25 -8.52 -7.62
CA ILE A 184 13.73 -8.45 -6.23
C ILE A 184 15.14 -9.02 -6.10
N ALA A 185 15.46 -10.07 -6.83
CA ALA A 185 16.76 -10.73 -6.75
C ALA A 185 17.90 -9.82 -7.19
N SER A 186 17.75 -9.21 -8.36
CA SER A 186 18.79 -8.35 -8.96
C SER A 186 18.68 -6.87 -8.53
N GLY A 187 17.53 -6.44 -8.00
CA GLY A 187 17.23 -5.03 -7.75
C GLY A 187 16.98 -4.20 -9.03
N ARG A 188 16.93 -4.85 -10.20
CA ARG A 188 16.68 -4.17 -11.46
C ARG A 188 15.23 -3.68 -11.53
N ALA A 189 15.05 -2.40 -11.80
CA ALA A 189 13.75 -1.79 -11.96
C ALA A 189 13.52 -1.31 -13.40
N ILE A 190 12.28 -1.41 -13.86
CA ILE A 190 11.82 -0.86 -15.14
C ILE A 190 10.52 -0.11 -14.94
N ARG A 191 10.30 0.93 -15.75
CA ARG A 191 9.06 1.69 -15.76
C ARG A 191 8.20 1.27 -16.96
N ARG A 192 6.94 0.96 -16.71
CA ARG A 192 5.94 0.55 -17.71
C ARG A 192 4.74 1.49 -17.68
N LEU A 193 4.00 1.53 -18.77
CA LEU A 193 2.79 2.35 -18.93
C LEU A 193 3.02 3.82 -18.50
N SER A 194 4.24 4.32 -18.68
CA SER A 194 4.59 5.71 -18.34
C SER A 194 3.82 6.68 -19.24
N ASN A 195 3.14 7.64 -18.62
CA ASN A 195 2.29 8.60 -19.32
C ASN A 195 1.21 7.95 -20.20
N HIS A 196 0.74 6.77 -19.82
CA HIS A 196 -0.31 6.08 -20.55
C HIS A 196 -1.71 6.52 -20.06
N ALA A 197 -2.72 6.49 -20.93
CA ALA A 197 -4.08 6.92 -20.59
C ALA A 197 -4.69 6.13 -19.41
N THR A 198 -4.25 4.89 -19.17
CA THR A 198 -4.73 4.06 -18.07
C THR A 198 -4.02 4.31 -16.74
N THR A 199 -2.88 4.97 -16.74
CA THR A 199 -2.11 5.33 -15.54
C THR A 199 -2.21 6.81 -15.19
N ASN A 200 -2.62 7.65 -16.14
CA ASN A 200 -2.84 9.08 -15.93
C ASN A 200 -4.25 9.35 -15.39
N PRO A 201 -4.50 10.52 -14.80
CA PRO A 201 -5.85 10.96 -14.43
C PRO A 201 -6.81 10.85 -15.61
N GLU A 202 -8.02 10.35 -15.35
CA GLU A 202 -9.06 10.19 -16.36
C GLU A 202 -9.50 11.58 -16.89
N ARG A 203 -9.46 11.76 -18.20
CA ARG A 203 -9.82 13.04 -18.83
C ARG A 203 -11.27 13.43 -18.47
N GLY A 204 -11.45 14.63 -17.93
CA GLY A 204 -12.77 15.15 -17.53
C GLY A 204 -13.27 14.61 -16.21
N PHE A 205 -12.46 13.86 -15.47
CA PHE A 205 -12.76 13.50 -14.09
C PHE A 205 -12.44 14.67 -13.15
N THR A 206 -13.34 14.91 -12.20
CA THR A 206 -13.14 15.89 -11.14
C THR A 206 -13.52 15.24 -9.81
N PRO A 207 -12.57 15.05 -8.88
CA PRO A 207 -12.87 14.43 -7.60
C PRO A 207 -13.75 15.36 -6.75
N VAL A 208 -14.77 14.75 -6.11
CA VAL A 208 -15.69 15.43 -5.19
C VAL A 208 -15.68 14.68 -3.88
N VAL A 209 -15.42 15.40 -2.79
CA VAL A 209 -15.42 14.88 -1.42
C VAL A 209 -16.38 15.72 -0.60
N ASP A 210 -17.30 15.11 0.12
CA ASP A 210 -18.34 15.77 0.93
C ASP A 210 -19.12 16.86 0.17
N GLY A 211 -19.41 16.60 -1.12
CA GLY A 211 -20.13 17.51 -2.00
C GLY A 211 -19.31 18.69 -2.54
N ALA A 212 -18.03 18.79 -2.22
CA ALA A 212 -17.16 19.84 -2.70
C ALA A 212 -16.07 19.27 -3.64
N VAL A 213 -15.71 20.04 -4.68
CA VAL A 213 -14.59 19.68 -5.57
C VAL A 213 -13.28 19.71 -4.77
N LEU A 214 -12.53 18.61 -4.84
CA LEU A 214 -11.21 18.53 -4.22
C LEU A 214 -10.22 19.34 -5.07
N MET A 215 -9.65 20.39 -4.47
CA MET A 215 -8.80 21.36 -5.16
C MET A 215 -7.37 21.35 -4.62
N ASN A 216 -6.41 21.32 -5.52
CA ASN A 216 -5.05 21.72 -5.21
C ASN A 216 -4.97 23.26 -5.13
N ARG A 217 -4.44 23.81 -4.05
CA ARG A 217 -4.35 25.25 -3.77
C ARG A 217 -2.89 25.63 -3.47
N PRO A 218 -2.05 25.77 -4.51
CA PRO A 218 -0.67 26.21 -4.31
C PRO A 218 -0.65 27.64 -3.70
N ALA A 219 0.40 27.95 -2.94
CA ALA A 219 0.57 29.28 -2.36
C ALA A 219 0.62 30.37 -3.43
N ASP A 220 1.32 30.07 -4.54
CA ASP A 220 1.55 30.95 -5.66
C ASP A 220 0.91 30.36 -6.93
N GLY A 221 -0.38 30.65 -7.14
CA GLY A 221 -1.06 30.20 -8.36
C GLY A 221 -2.55 29.93 -8.19
N PRO A 222 -3.27 29.71 -9.30
CA PRO A 222 -4.69 29.42 -9.25
C PRO A 222 -4.96 28.03 -8.65
N ALA A 223 -6.09 27.90 -7.96
CA ALA A 223 -6.56 26.60 -7.54
C ALA A 223 -6.99 25.76 -8.74
N THR A 224 -6.57 24.47 -8.77
CA THR A 224 -6.91 23.51 -9.82
C THR A 224 -7.54 22.24 -9.18
N PRO A 225 -8.44 21.54 -9.88
CA PRO A 225 -8.91 20.25 -9.40
C PRO A 225 -7.73 19.29 -9.21
N VAL A 226 -7.80 18.49 -8.13
CA VAL A 226 -6.80 17.45 -7.89
C VAL A 226 -6.80 16.45 -9.04
N ALA A 227 -5.61 16.13 -9.56
CA ALA A 227 -5.40 15.20 -10.66
C ALA A 227 -4.24 14.27 -10.30
N ILE A 228 -4.57 13.14 -9.67
CA ILE A 228 -3.60 12.14 -9.19
C ILE A 228 -3.65 10.91 -10.09
N ALA A 229 -2.48 10.49 -10.51
CA ALA A 229 -2.25 9.38 -11.43
C ALA A 229 -2.45 8.00 -10.76
N SER A 230 -1.76 6.96 -11.24
CA SER A 230 -1.94 5.56 -10.83
C SER A 230 -1.73 5.36 -9.34
N ASP A 231 -2.77 4.91 -8.65
CA ASP A 231 -2.82 4.84 -7.18
C ASP A 231 -3.23 3.42 -6.72
N ALA A 232 -4.46 3.01 -7.06
CA ALA A 232 -4.93 1.68 -6.74
C ALA A 232 -4.06 0.59 -7.38
N ILE A 233 -3.77 -0.48 -6.62
CA ILE A 233 -3.02 -1.63 -7.10
C ILE A 233 -3.47 -2.92 -6.43
N GLY A 234 -3.58 -4.01 -7.19
CA GLY A 234 -3.90 -5.34 -6.72
C GLY A 234 -3.35 -6.41 -7.64
N LEU A 235 -3.09 -7.61 -7.11
CA LEU A 235 -2.76 -8.79 -7.90
C LEU A 235 -3.90 -9.79 -7.85
N SER A 236 -4.16 -10.50 -8.96
CA SER A 236 -5.02 -11.69 -8.94
C SER A 236 -4.40 -12.77 -8.03
N ALA A 237 -5.24 -13.65 -7.50
CA ALA A 237 -4.79 -14.70 -6.57
C ALA A 237 -3.72 -15.62 -7.18
N ASP A 238 -3.78 -15.86 -8.49
CA ASP A 238 -2.78 -16.62 -9.25
C ASP A 238 -1.58 -15.78 -9.71
N GLY A 239 -1.62 -14.43 -9.53
CA GLY A 239 -0.60 -13.49 -9.95
C GLY A 239 -0.56 -13.22 -11.45
N SER A 240 -1.50 -13.75 -12.24
CA SER A 240 -1.52 -13.59 -13.69
C SER A 240 -1.92 -12.19 -14.16
N LEU A 241 -2.62 -11.43 -13.32
CA LEU A 241 -3.12 -10.09 -13.62
C LEU A 241 -2.71 -9.08 -12.53
N LEU A 242 -2.23 -7.94 -12.97
CA LEU A 242 -2.08 -6.73 -12.17
C LEU A 242 -3.27 -5.82 -12.42
N TYR A 243 -4.02 -5.51 -11.37
CA TYR A 243 -5.09 -4.51 -11.37
C TYR A 243 -4.55 -3.18 -10.89
N TYR A 244 -4.90 -2.09 -11.56
CA TYR A 244 -4.46 -0.74 -11.19
C TYR A 244 -5.43 0.31 -11.71
N GLY A 245 -5.34 1.51 -11.16
CA GLY A 245 -6.15 2.63 -11.63
C GLY A 245 -5.67 3.97 -11.09
N PRO A 246 -5.96 5.09 -11.77
CA PRO A 246 -5.67 6.41 -11.24
C PRO A 246 -6.59 6.75 -10.07
N LEU A 247 -6.11 7.49 -9.07
CA LEU A 247 -6.96 8.02 -8.00
C LEU A 247 -8.01 8.98 -8.59
N SER A 248 -7.58 9.82 -9.54
CA SER A 248 -8.49 10.70 -10.26
C SER A 248 -9.07 10.00 -11.48
N GLY A 249 -9.94 9.00 -11.25
CA GLY A 249 -10.60 8.24 -12.30
C GLY A 249 -11.71 7.34 -11.75
N ARG A 250 -12.45 6.68 -12.68
CA ARG A 250 -13.56 5.76 -12.38
C ARG A 250 -13.26 4.35 -12.86
N THR A 251 -12.13 4.15 -13.56
CA THR A 251 -11.86 2.90 -14.25
C THR A 251 -10.75 2.13 -13.54
N LEU A 252 -11.03 0.88 -13.19
CA LEU A 252 -10.02 -0.10 -12.82
C LEU A 252 -9.55 -0.82 -14.07
N HIS A 253 -8.25 -0.85 -14.28
CA HIS A 253 -7.59 -1.52 -15.40
C HIS A 253 -6.93 -2.82 -14.95
N ALA A 254 -6.69 -3.73 -15.90
CA ALA A 254 -5.94 -4.95 -15.67
C ALA A 254 -4.94 -5.17 -16.81
N VAL A 255 -3.76 -5.71 -16.46
CA VAL A 255 -2.74 -6.09 -17.44
C VAL A 255 -2.13 -7.44 -17.03
N PRO A 256 -1.79 -8.32 -18.01
CA PRO A 256 -1.05 -9.53 -17.69
C PRO A 256 0.31 -9.21 -17.06
N THR A 257 0.71 -9.98 -16.07
CA THR A 257 2.02 -9.86 -15.40
C THR A 257 3.14 -10.55 -16.18
N ALA A 258 2.80 -11.51 -17.03
CA ALA A 258 3.71 -12.15 -17.97
C ALA A 258 3.97 -11.22 -19.16
N MET A 259 5.03 -10.39 -19.07
CA MET A 259 5.51 -9.53 -20.16
C MET A 259 7.00 -9.75 -20.41
#